data_69908391b8fd46a60a33daa36c1000f8
#
_entry.id   69908391b8fd46a60a33daa36c1000f8
#
_cell.length_a   1.000
_cell.length_b   1.000
_cell.length_c   1.000
_cell.angle_alpha   90.00
_cell.angle_beta   90.00
_cell.angle_gamma   90.00
#
_symmetry.space_group_name_H-M   'P 1'
#
loop_
_entity.id
_entity.type
_entity.pdbx_description
1 polymer ?
#
loop_
_entity_poly.entity_id
_entity_poly.type
_entity_poly.pdbx_seq_one_letter_code
_entity_poly.pdbx_strand_id
1 'polypeptide(L)'
;NSKISMQISILMNIINIVGNAVCIFGFKMGVDGVAWPSVVSRVIAAALILGRCYQKGHALTVPKTVRLDTGMAKRILGIGVPSAFENSLFEAGRIVVVSMISTFGTVQIAANAVANNLDGVGCIPGKAISLAMITVVGRCVGAGDNEQAVYYTKKLLGWAYLVMGILNGLILLFVRPLVGIYELSGETMELSIILACIHAGFAMLLWPLSFVLPNALRAANDVKFTMVVSIASRSEER
;
A
#
# COMPACT_ATOMS: atom_id res chain seq x y z
N ASN A 1 -5.98 18.93 7.03
CA ASN A 1 -4.74 19.21 7.80
C ASN A 1 -3.96 17.90 7.96
N SER A 2 -3.15 17.55 6.95
CA SER A 2 -2.38 16.29 6.89
C SER A 2 -1.41 16.10 8.07
N LYS A 3 -0.96 17.21 8.71
CA LYS A 3 -0.07 17.15 9.89
C LYS A 3 -0.72 16.39 11.07
N ILE A 4 -2.00 16.62 11.33
CA ILE A 4 -2.71 15.96 12.45
C ILE A 4 -2.83 14.47 12.18
N SER A 5 -3.23 14.09 10.98
CA SER A 5 -3.31 12.67 10.58
C SER A 5 -1.95 11.98 10.69
N MET A 6 -0.88 12.64 10.22
CA MET A 6 0.49 12.13 10.34
C MET A 6 0.91 11.95 11.81
N GLN A 7 0.67 12.94 12.67
CA GLN A 7 1.00 12.85 14.09
C GLN A 7 0.28 11.70 14.80
N ILE A 8 -1.03 11.52 14.51
CA ILE A 8 -1.80 10.41 15.07
C ILE A 8 -1.27 9.07 14.56
N SER A 9 -0.90 8.99 13.27
CA SER A 9 -0.31 7.75 12.70
C SER A 9 1.04 7.43 13.32
N ILE A 10 1.89 8.43 13.57
CA ILE A 10 3.17 8.24 14.28
C ILE A 10 2.92 7.74 15.70
N LEU A 11 2.00 8.38 16.44
CA LEU A 11 1.65 7.96 17.80
C LEU A 11 1.10 6.53 17.82
N MET A 12 0.22 6.19 16.88
CA MET A 12 -0.30 4.82 16.73
C MET A 12 0.82 3.80 16.54
N ASN A 13 1.79 4.10 15.66
CA ASN A 13 2.92 3.20 15.41
C ASN A 13 3.83 3.07 16.64
N ILE A 14 4.09 4.16 17.36
CA ILE A 14 4.87 4.12 18.61
C ILE A 14 4.17 3.23 19.64
N ILE A 15 2.87 3.43 19.87
CA ILE A 15 2.08 2.60 20.79
C ILE A 15 2.09 1.13 20.37
N ASN A 16 2.01 0.86 19.07
CA ASN A 16 2.06 -0.50 18.55
C ASN A 16 3.42 -1.16 18.79
N ILE A 17 4.53 -0.47 18.47
CA ILE A 17 5.89 -1.00 18.65
C ILE A 17 6.18 -1.25 20.13
N VAL A 18 5.90 -0.27 20.99
CA VAL A 18 6.12 -0.39 22.44
C VAL A 18 5.23 -1.47 23.03
N GLY A 19 3.95 -1.50 22.64
CA GLY A 19 3.00 -2.52 23.08
C GLY A 19 3.45 -3.93 22.69
N ASN A 20 3.88 -4.14 21.43
CA ASN A 20 4.41 -5.42 20.98
C ASN A 20 5.65 -5.83 21.79
N ALA A 21 6.60 -4.90 22.01
CA ALA A 21 7.80 -5.17 22.80
C ALA A 21 7.45 -5.59 24.23
N VAL A 22 6.54 -4.89 24.89
CA VAL A 22 6.10 -5.22 26.26
C VAL A 22 5.38 -6.56 26.32
N CYS A 23 4.46 -6.83 25.37
CA CYS A 23 3.70 -8.08 25.36
C CYS A 23 4.57 -9.30 25.04
N ILE A 24 5.52 -9.16 24.10
CA ILE A 24 6.38 -10.29 23.70
C ILE A 24 7.49 -10.52 24.73
N PHE A 25 8.24 -9.48 25.10
CA PHE A 25 9.42 -9.62 25.96
C PHE A 25 9.07 -9.56 27.45
N GLY A 26 8.07 -8.73 27.84
CA GLY A 26 7.64 -8.60 29.22
C GLY A 26 6.72 -9.73 29.67
N PHE A 27 5.62 -9.93 28.98
CA PHE A 27 4.61 -10.94 29.32
C PHE A 27 4.83 -12.30 28.67
N LYS A 28 5.84 -12.44 27.79
CA LYS A 28 6.15 -13.66 27.03
C LYS A 28 4.93 -14.24 26.30
N MET A 29 4.04 -13.36 25.84
CA MET A 29 2.88 -13.74 25.06
C MET A 29 3.33 -14.15 23.64
N GLY A 30 2.72 -15.19 23.09
CA GLY A 30 2.99 -15.61 21.72
C GLY A 30 2.34 -14.69 20.68
N VAL A 31 1.63 -15.27 19.71
CA VAL A 31 0.96 -14.52 18.62
C VAL A 31 -0.04 -13.48 19.14
N ASP A 32 -0.72 -13.76 20.25
CA ASP A 32 -1.65 -12.84 20.91
C ASP A 32 -0.97 -11.54 21.36
N GLY A 33 0.31 -11.61 21.73
CA GLY A 33 1.11 -10.45 22.14
C GLY A 33 1.38 -9.44 21.04
N VAL A 34 1.18 -9.80 19.77
CA VAL A 34 1.24 -8.87 18.62
C VAL A 34 -0.16 -8.37 18.26
N ALA A 35 -1.19 -9.20 18.42
CA ALA A 35 -2.55 -8.86 18.03
C ALA A 35 -3.15 -7.78 18.94
N TRP A 36 -3.05 -7.91 20.26
CA TRP A 36 -3.61 -6.97 21.22
C TRP A 36 -3.10 -5.54 21.08
N PRO A 37 -1.78 -5.27 21.05
CA PRO A 37 -1.28 -3.91 20.85
C PRO A 37 -1.70 -3.31 19.52
N SER A 38 -1.85 -4.14 18.48
CA SER A 38 -2.32 -3.69 17.18
C SER A 38 -3.78 -3.23 17.21
N VAL A 39 -4.65 -3.90 17.95
CA VAL A 39 -6.03 -3.48 18.13
C VAL A 39 -6.11 -2.21 18.99
N VAL A 40 -5.43 -2.20 20.13
CA VAL A 40 -5.45 -1.07 21.07
C VAL A 40 -4.93 0.22 20.41
N SER A 41 -3.80 0.15 19.69
CA SER A 41 -3.24 1.31 19.00
C SER A 41 -4.18 1.89 17.96
N ARG A 42 -4.89 1.04 17.21
CA ARG A 42 -5.90 1.45 16.22
C ARG A 42 -7.13 2.06 16.85
N VAL A 43 -7.63 1.51 17.96
CA VAL A 43 -8.77 2.06 18.71
C VAL A 43 -8.42 3.45 19.26
N ILE A 44 -7.22 3.63 19.84
CA ILE A 44 -6.75 4.93 20.32
C ILE A 44 -6.65 5.92 19.15
N ALA A 45 -6.07 5.52 18.03
CA ALA A 45 -5.96 6.38 16.84
C ALA A 45 -7.34 6.80 16.32
N ALA A 46 -8.29 5.86 16.25
CA ALA A 46 -9.67 6.15 15.83
C ALA A 46 -10.35 7.13 16.78
N ALA A 47 -10.22 6.94 18.09
CA ALA A 47 -10.78 7.83 19.10
C ALA A 47 -10.19 9.25 19.01
N LEU A 48 -8.87 9.37 18.80
CA LEU A 48 -8.20 10.66 18.62
C LEU A 48 -8.63 11.36 17.34
N ILE A 49 -8.78 10.66 16.23
CA ILE A 49 -9.25 11.24 14.96
C ILE A 49 -10.71 11.71 15.12
N LEU A 50 -11.58 10.86 15.67
CA LEU A 50 -12.97 11.23 15.92
C LEU A 50 -13.08 12.43 16.88
N GLY A 51 -12.33 12.44 17.97
CA GLY A 51 -12.30 13.57 18.91
C GLY A 51 -11.87 14.87 18.23
N ARG A 52 -10.92 14.82 17.30
CA ARG A 52 -10.52 15.99 16.50
C ARG A 52 -11.58 16.43 15.49
N CYS A 53 -12.35 15.50 14.91
CA CYS A 53 -13.45 15.81 14.01
C CYS A 53 -14.61 16.52 14.71
N TYR A 54 -14.81 16.27 16.02
CA TYR A 54 -15.84 16.93 16.81
C TYR A 54 -15.41 18.29 17.40
N GLN A 55 -14.14 18.67 17.33
CA GLN A 55 -13.67 19.98 17.78
C GLN A 55 -14.13 21.08 16.84
N LYS A 56 -14.76 22.14 17.40
CA LYS A 56 -15.20 23.32 16.65
C LYS A 56 -13.99 24.03 16.02
N GLY A 57 -14.08 24.39 14.74
CA GLY A 57 -13.03 25.14 14.02
C GLY A 57 -12.27 24.35 12.97
N HIS A 58 -12.61 23.08 12.70
CA HIS A 58 -12.07 22.32 11.60
C HIS A 58 -12.98 22.35 10.36
N ALA A 59 -12.37 22.21 9.17
CA ALA A 59 -13.06 22.23 7.88
C ALA A 59 -14.11 21.11 7.71
N LEU A 60 -14.07 20.09 8.55
CA LEU A 60 -15.03 19.00 8.59
C LEU A 60 -15.87 19.13 9.87
N THR A 61 -17.14 19.41 9.70
CA THR A 61 -18.15 19.33 10.77
C THR A 61 -18.94 18.03 10.59
N VAL A 62 -18.83 17.13 11.56
CA VAL A 62 -19.63 15.90 11.55
C VAL A 62 -21.05 16.27 12.02
N PRO A 63 -22.06 16.18 11.17
CA PRO A 63 -23.44 16.45 11.59
C PRO A 63 -23.89 15.42 12.61
N LYS A 64 -24.63 15.86 13.63
CA LYS A 64 -25.19 14.95 14.68
C LYS A 64 -26.22 13.96 14.13
N THR A 65 -26.79 14.25 12.96
CA THR A 65 -27.73 13.37 12.26
C THR A 65 -27.13 12.87 10.98
N VAL A 66 -26.88 11.57 10.91
CA VAL A 66 -26.44 10.91 9.69
C VAL A 66 -27.66 10.71 8.77
N ARG A 67 -27.79 11.55 7.75
CA ARG A 67 -28.74 11.32 6.66
C ARG A 67 -28.00 10.61 5.54
N LEU A 68 -28.47 9.41 5.18
CA LEU A 68 -27.97 8.69 4.01
C LEU A 68 -28.49 9.36 2.74
N ASP A 69 -27.58 10.03 2.02
CA ASP A 69 -27.86 10.49 0.67
C ASP A 69 -27.60 9.34 -0.31
N THR A 70 -28.69 8.76 -0.81
CA THR A 70 -28.65 7.62 -1.75
C THR A 70 -27.99 7.99 -3.07
N GLY A 71 -28.08 9.25 -3.50
CA GLY A 71 -27.46 9.73 -4.73
C GLY A 71 -25.93 9.76 -4.62
N MET A 72 -25.43 10.28 -3.50
CA MET A 72 -24.00 10.30 -3.20
C MET A 72 -23.45 8.88 -2.94
N ALA A 73 -24.19 8.04 -2.21
CA ALA A 73 -23.84 6.64 -1.99
C ALA A 73 -23.71 5.88 -3.31
N LYS A 74 -24.63 6.06 -4.25
CA LYS A 74 -24.56 5.43 -5.58
C LYS A 74 -23.34 5.88 -6.38
N ARG A 75 -22.96 7.17 -6.30
CA ARG A 75 -21.73 7.68 -6.96
C ARG A 75 -20.47 7.06 -6.34
N ILE A 76 -20.40 7.00 -5.02
CA ILE A 76 -19.25 6.39 -4.30
C ILE A 76 -19.15 4.91 -4.65
N LEU A 77 -20.25 4.17 -4.61
CA LEU A 77 -20.28 2.75 -4.98
C LEU A 77 -19.95 2.53 -6.46
N GLY A 78 -20.37 3.41 -7.34
CA GLY A 78 -20.04 3.35 -8.77
C GLY A 78 -18.54 3.42 -9.07
N ILE A 79 -17.76 4.06 -8.20
CA ILE A 79 -16.28 4.12 -8.27
C ILE A 79 -15.66 3.00 -7.43
N GLY A 80 -16.21 2.77 -6.24
CA GLY A 80 -15.65 1.84 -5.26
C GLY A 80 -15.78 0.38 -5.66
N VAL A 81 -16.93 -0.03 -6.22
CA VAL A 81 -17.17 -1.44 -6.59
C VAL A 81 -16.21 -1.92 -7.69
N PRO A 82 -16.04 -1.21 -8.83
CA PRO A 82 -15.05 -1.61 -9.83
C PRO A 82 -13.62 -1.68 -9.27
N SER A 83 -13.22 -0.69 -8.47
CA SER A 83 -11.89 -0.68 -7.84
C SER A 83 -11.71 -1.81 -6.82
N ALA A 84 -12.76 -2.13 -6.04
CA ALA A 84 -12.73 -3.25 -5.11
C ALA A 84 -12.60 -4.58 -5.85
N PHE A 85 -13.35 -4.75 -6.94
CA PHE A 85 -13.29 -5.96 -7.77
C PHE A 85 -11.89 -6.14 -8.39
N GLU A 86 -11.30 -5.08 -8.93
CA GLU A 86 -9.92 -5.09 -9.46
C GLU A 86 -8.90 -5.51 -8.38
N ASN A 87 -8.97 -4.91 -7.18
CA ASN A 87 -8.09 -5.27 -6.08
C ASN A 87 -8.32 -6.71 -5.60
N SER A 88 -9.57 -7.18 -5.55
CA SER A 88 -9.89 -8.56 -5.16
C SER A 88 -9.33 -9.57 -6.16
N LEU A 89 -9.41 -9.30 -7.47
CA LEU A 89 -8.79 -10.15 -8.48
C LEU A 89 -7.27 -10.18 -8.33
N PHE A 90 -6.65 -9.04 -7.98
CA PHE A 90 -5.21 -8.98 -7.73
C PHE A 90 -4.81 -9.86 -6.54
N GLU A 91 -5.49 -9.74 -5.42
CA GLU A 91 -5.21 -10.56 -4.23
C GLU A 91 -5.53 -12.04 -4.47
N ALA A 92 -6.60 -12.36 -5.19
CA ALA A 92 -6.92 -13.75 -5.56
C ALA A 92 -5.80 -14.37 -6.43
N GLY A 93 -5.31 -13.64 -7.44
CA GLY A 93 -4.17 -14.09 -8.24
C GLY A 93 -2.91 -14.33 -7.39
N ARG A 94 -2.63 -13.43 -6.45
CA ARG A 94 -1.52 -13.58 -5.51
C ARG A 94 -1.65 -14.82 -4.63
N ILE A 95 -2.86 -15.12 -4.14
CA ILE A 95 -3.12 -16.34 -3.35
C ILE A 95 -2.85 -17.59 -4.19
N VAL A 96 -3.30 -17.62 -5.45
CA VAL A 96 -3.04 -18.75 -6.35
C VAL A 96 -1.54 -18.96 -6.55
N VAL A 97 -0.79 -17.90 -6.82
CA VAL A 97 0.68 -17.97 -6.98
C VAL A 97 1.35 -18.50 -5.71
N VAL A 98 0.97 -18.00 -4.53
CA VAL A 98 1.52 -18.49 -3.25
C VAL A 98 1.16 -19.96 -3.03
N SER A 99 -0.06 -20.38 -3.39
CA SER A 99 -0.46 -21.81 -3.33
C SER A 99 0.40 -22.66 -4.26
N MET A 100 0.71 -22.21 -5.45
CA MET A 100 1.62 -22.92 -6.37
C MET A 100 3.03 -23.01 -5.78
N ILE A 101 3.56 -21.92 -5.22
CA ILE A 101 4.89 -21.91 -4.58
C ILE A 101 4.93 -22.90 -3.41
N SER A 102 3.82 -23.07 -2.67
CA SER A 102 3.76 -24.01 -1.54
C SER A 102 3.94 -25.48 -1.94
N THR A 103 3.70 -25.82 -3.20
CA THR A 103 3.93 -27.19 -3.72
C THR A 103 5.41 -27.53 -3.90
N PHE A 104 6.28 -26.51 -3.98
CA PHE A 104 7.73 -26.71 -4.18
C PHE A 104 8.50 -26.94 -2.87
N GLY A 105 7.88 -26.69 -1.71
CA GLY A 105 8.48 -26.96 -0.40
C GLY A 105 8.72 -25.72 0.47
N THR A 106 9.23 -25.98 1.68
CA THR A 106 9.40 -24.94 2.72
C THR A 106 10.47 -23.92 2.39
N VAL A 107 11.54 -24.33 1.71
CA VAL A 107 12.64 -23.44 1.26
C VAL A 107 12.10 -22.35 0.35
N GLN A 108 11.29 -22.71 -0.63
CA GLN A 108 10.72 -21.80 -1.62
C GLN A 108 9.69 -20.86 -0.98
N ILE A 109 8.87 -21.36 -0.05
CA ILE A 109 7.92 -20.52 0.69
C ILE A 109 8.66 -19.47 1.51
N ALA A 110 9.69 -19.87 2.26
CA ALA A 110 10.48 -18.98 3.08
C ALA A 110 11.22 -17.92 2.23
N ALA A 111 11.86 -18.35 1.14
CA ALA A 111 12.54 -17.46 0.22
C ALA A 111 11.59 -16.43 -0.40
N ASN A 112 10.41 -16.86 -0.87
CA ASN A 112 9.39 -15.98 -1.41
C ASN A 112 8.86 -14.99 -0.38
N ALA A 113 8.67 -15.41 0.88
CA ALA A 113 8.22 -14.54 1.96
C ALA A 113 9.22 -13.40 2.23
N VAL A 114 10.52 -13.71 2.28
CA VAL A 114 11.59 -12.71 2.47
C VAL A 114 11.67 -11.77 1.28
N ALA A 115 11.65 -12.30 0.05
CA ALA A 115 11.66 -11.47 -1.15
C ALA A 115 10.46 -10.51 -1.20
N ASN A 116 9.24 -10.98 -0.88
CA ASN A 116 8.05 -10.14 -0.79
C ASN A 116 8.14 -9.06 0.30
N ASN A 117 8.80 -9.34 1.44
CA ASN A 117 9.03 -8.33 2.47
C ASN A 117 9.95 -7.21 1.97
N LEU A 118 11.04 -7.56 1.29
CA LEU A 118 11.96 -6.58 0.70
C LEU A 118 11.29 -5.76 -0.40
N ASP A 119 10.54 -6.41 -1.30
CA ASP A 119 9.74 -5.74 -2.32
C ASP A 119 8.71 -4.79 -1.69
N GLY A 120 8.04 -5.23 -0.62
CA GLY A 120 7.12 -4.41 0.16
C GLY A 120 7.74 -3.10 0.63
N VAL A 121 8.98 -3.13 1.11
CA VAL A 121 9.76 -1.94 1.51
C VAL A 121 10.10 -1.10 0.28
N GLY A 122 10.57 -1.71 -0.80
CA GLY A 122 10.92 -1.04 -2.06
C GLY A 122 9.75 -0.29 -2.69
N CYS A 123 8.52 -0.78 -2.49
CA CYS A 123 7.29 -0.18 -3.02
C CYS A 123 6.67 0.91 -2.14
N ILE A 124 7.16 1.16 -0.91
CA ILE A 124 6.60 2.18 0.00
C ILE A 124 6.54 3.56 -0.64
N PRO A 125 7.61 4.11 -1.26
CA PRO A 125 7.54 5.43 -1.87
C PRO A 125 6.54 5.50 -3.02
N GLY A 126 6.45 4.45 -3.82
CA GLY A 126 5.47 4.36 -4.89
C GLY A 126 4.03 4.42 -4.37
N LYS A 127 3.72 3.70 -3.29
CA LYS A 127 2.40 3.74 -2.62
C LYS A 127 2.10 5.15 -2.08
N ALA A 128 3.07 5.82 -1.48
CA ALA A 128 2.91 7.19 -0.99
C ALA A 128 2.61 8.18 -2.12
N ILE A 129 3.35 8.09 -3.23
CA ILE A 129 3.13 8.94 -4.41
C ILE A 129 1.79 8.61 -5.08
N SER A 130 1.37 7.36 -5.11
CA SER A 130 0.04 6.94 -5.60
C SER A 130 -1.09 7.65 -4.86
N LEU A 131 -1.02 7.72 -3.53
CA LEU A 131 -2.01 8.42 -2.71
C LEU A 131 -1.97 9.94 -2.95
N ALA A 132 -0.78 10.52 -3.07
CA ALA A 132 -0.61 11.93 -3.41
C ALA A 132 -1.20 12.24 -4.80
N MET A 133 -1.00 11.34 -5.77
CA MET A 133 -1.52 11.51 -7.13
C MET A 133 -3.04 11.61 -7.16
N ILE A 134 -3.76 10.73 -6.44
CA ILE A 134 -5.22 10.80 -6.34
C ILE A 134 -5.66 12.19 -5.84
N THR A 135 -4.99 12.71 -4.83
CA THR A 135 -5.36 13.99 -4.22
C THR A 135 -5.03 15.17 -5.14
N VAL A 136 -3.85 15.20 -5.73
CA VAL A 136 -3.39 16.34 -6.57
C VAL A 136 -4.15 16.36 -7.88
N VAL A 137 -4.19 15.24 -8.61
CA VAL A 137 -4.87 15.15 -9.89
C VAL A 137 -6.38 15.35 -9.72
N GLY A 138 -6.99 14.75 -8.68
CA GLY A 138 -8.41 14.93 -8.39
C GLY A 138 -8.79 16.39 -8.13
N ARG A 139 -7.91 17.18 -7.49
CA ARG A 139 -8.13 18.62 -7.31
C ARG A 139 -8.05 19.39 -8.63
N CYS A 140 -7.09 19.08 -9.50
CA CYS A 140 -6.97 19.71 -10.82
C CYS A 140 -8.18 19.42 -11.69
N VAL A 141 -8.60 18.13 -11.74
CA VAL A 141 -9.80 17.72 -12.49
C VAL A 141 -11.07 18.37 -11.92
N GLY A 142 -11.20 18.43 -10.59
CA GLY A 142 -12.32 19.11 -9.93
C GLY A 142 -12.38 20.63 -10.18
N ALA A 143 -11.24 21.25 -10.47
CA ALA A 143 -11.15 22.65 -10.87
C ALA A 143 -11.35 22.88 -12.39
N GLY A 144 -11.47 21.80 -13.18
CA GLY A 144 -11.60 21.87 -14.63
C GLY A 144 -10.28 22.08 -15.38
N ASP A 145 -9.14 22.06 -14.68
CA ASP A 145 -7.82 22.30 -15.26
C ASP A 145 -7.14 20.99 -15.66
N ASN A 146 -7.46 20.54 -16.87
CA ASN A 146 -6.91 19.29 -17.39
C ASN A 146 -5.41 19.38 -17.74
N GLU A 147 -4.91 20.58 -18.09
CA GLU A 147 -3.48 20.74 -18.41
C GLU A 147 -2.63 20.54 -17.16
N GLN A 148 -3.02 21.15 -16.05
CA GLN A 148 -2.35 20.92 -14.77
C GLN A 148 -2.49 19.46 -14.31
N ALA A 149 -3.63 18.82 -14.52
CA ALA A 149 -3.80 17.41 -14.19
C ALA A 149 -2.77 16.51 -14.91
N VAL A 150 -2.57 16.72 -16.21
CA VAL A 150 -1.56 16.01 -17.01
C VAL A 150 -0.14 16.35 -16.56
N TYR A 151 0.15 17.63 -16.32
CA TYR A 151 1.45 18.07 -15.84
C TYR A 151 1.84 17.40 -14.52
N TYR A 152 0.95 17.42 -13.52
CA TYR A 152 1.22 16.79 -12.22
C TYR A 152 1.29 15.28 -12.31
N THR A 153 0.50 14.65 -13.17
CA THR A 153 0.58 13.21 -13.41
C THR A 153 1.98 12.81 -13.89
N LYS A 154 2.50 13.48 -14.91
CA LYS A 154 3.86 13.23 -15.45
C LYS A 154 4.93 13.50 -14.39
N LYS A 155 4.81 14.59 -13.66
CA LYS A 155 5.78 14.98 -12.63
C LYS A 155 5.80 14.00 -11.45
N LEU A 156 4.65 13.59 -10.94
CA LEU A 156 4.56 12.62 -9.86
C LEU A 156 5.02 11.23 -10.30
N LEU A 157 4.71 10.84 -11.54
CA LEU A 157 5.22 9.60 -12.11
C LEU A 157 6.76 9.61 -12.21
N GLY A 158 7.35 10.72 -12.67
CA GLY A 158 8.80 10.89 -12.69
C GLY A 158 9.44 10.80 -11.30
N TRP A 159 8.82 11.42 -10.30
CA TRP A 159 9.26 11.28 -8.91
C TRP A 159 9.11 9.85 -8.38
N ALA A 160 8.06 9.13 -8.78
CA ALA A 160 7.88 7.73 -8.40
C ALA A 160 9.04 6.87 -8.95
N TYR A 161 9.39 7.05 -10.22
CA TYR A 161 10.53 6.36 -10.82
C TYR A 161 11.84 6.67 -10.11
N LEU A 162 12.11 7.95 -9.84
CA LEU A 162 13.34 8.39 -9.20
C LEU A 162 13.48 7.82 -7.78
N VAL A 163 12.47 8.00 -6.95
CA VAL A 163 12.56 7.59 -5.53
C VAL A 163 12.52 6.07 -5.39
N MET A 164 11.68 5.39 -6.17
CA MET A 164 11.67 3.92 -6.20
C MET A 164 12.98 3.36 -6.77
N GLY A 165 13.54 4.00 -7.82
CA GLY A 165 14.83 3.62 -8.39
C GLY A 165 15.95 3.71 -7.36
N ILE A 166 16.03 4.80 -6.61
CA ILE A 166 17.02 4.98 -5.54
C ILE A 166 16.84 3.91 -4.45
N LEU A 167 15.61 3.73 -3.93
CA LEU A 167 15.38 2.79 -2.82
C LEU A 167 15.61 1.34 -3.24
N ASN A 168 15.07 0.91 -4.38
CA ASN A 168 15.30 -0.45 -4.87
C ASN A 168 16.77 -0.66 -5.27
N GLY A 169 17.45 0.37 -5.81
CA GLY A 169 18.89 0.33 -6.04
C GLY A 169 19.70 0.12 -4.75
N LEU A 170 19.32 0.78 -3.66
CA LEU A 170 19.91 0.54 -2.34
C LEU A 170 19.61 -0.88 -1.83
N ILE A 171 18.38 -1.36 -2.01
CA ILE A 171 18.01 -2.74 -1.64
C ILE A 171 18.89 -3.74 -2.42
N LEU A 172 19.08 -3.55 -3.73
CA LEU A 172 19.94 -4.40 -4.54
C LEU A 172 21.41 -4.36 -4.09
N LEU A 173 21.92 -3.18 -3.75
CA LEU A 173 23.30 -3.02 -3.27
C LEU A 173 23.52 -3.73 -1.92
N PHE A 174 22.53 -3.70 -1.04
CA PHE A 174 22.60 -4.28 0.30
C PHE A 174 21.76 -5.56 0.45
N VAL A 175 21.42 -6.25 -0.66
CA VAL A 175 20.53 -7.42 -0.61
C VAL A 175 21.08 -8.54 0.28
N ARG A 176 22.38 -8.83 0.21
CA ARG A 176 23.01 -9.89 1.02
C ARG A 176 22.93 -9.62 2.52
N PRO A 177 23.37 -8.46 3.06
CA PRO A 177 23.20 -8.17 4.48
C PRO A 177 21.74 -8.06 4.91
N LEU A 178 20.83 -7.56 4.05
CA LEU A 178 19.41 -7.48 4.36
C LEU A 178 18.75 -8.86 4.49
N VAL A 179 19.07 -9.78 3.58
CA VAL A 179 18.59 -11.18 3.67
C VAL A 179 19.26 -11.91 4.83
N GLY A 180 20.50 -11.59 5.15
CA GLY A 180 21.24 -12.18 6.26
C GLY A 180 20.60 -11.95 7.64
N ILE A 181 19.82 -10.87 7.81
CA ILE A 181 19.08 -10.59 9.06
C ILE A 181 18.06 -11.69 9.39
N TYR A 182 17.58 -12.41 8.37
CA TYR A 182 16.56 -13.46 8.55
C TYR A 182 17.14 -14.81 9.00
N GLU A 183 18.47 -14.95 9.14
CA GLU A 183 19.16 -16.17 9.61
C GLU A 183 18.70 -17.45 8.89
N LEU A 184 18.56 -17.38 7.57
CA LEU A 184 18.07 -18.47 6.73
C LEU A 184 19.16 -19.52 6.46
N SER A 185 18.76 -20.75 6.13
CA SER A 185 19.68 -21.77 5.58
C SER A 185 20.31 -21.27 4.28
N GLY A 186 21.53 -21.73 3.96
CA GLY A 186 22.28 -21.24 2.81
C GLY A 186 21.51 -21.32 1.48
N GLU A 187 20.80 -22.40 1.24
CA GLU A 187 19.96 -22.59 0.05
C GLU A 187 18.80 -21.58 0.00
N THR A 188 18.10 -21.41 1.12
CA THR A 188 17.00 -20.43 1.22
C THR A 188 17.49 -19.00 1.07
N MET A 189 18.69 -18.70 1.58
CA MET A 189 19.30 -17.38 1.48
C MET A 189 19.62 -17.03 0.02
N GLU A 190 20.29 -17.92 -0.72
CA GLU A 190 20.62 -17.68 -2.13
C GLU A 190 19.35 -17.51 -2.99
N LEU A 191 18.36 -18.36 -2.78
CA LEU A 191 17.08 -18.24 -3.48
C LEU A 191 16.36 -16.92 -3.14
N SER A 192 16.39 -16.49 -1.89
CA SER A 192 15.81 -15.20 -1.46
C SER A 192 16.49 -14.02 -2.14
N ILE A 193 17.82 -14.06 -2.29
CA ILE A 193 18.58 -13.01 -2.96
C ILE A 193 18.20 -12.94 -4.44
N ILE A 194 18.13 -14.07 -5.12
CA ILE A 194 17.75 -14.13 -6.54
C ILE A 194 16.34 -13.57 -6.73
N LEU A 195 15.37 -14.01 -5.94
CA LEU A 195 13.99 -13.52 -6.01
C LEU A 195 13.89 -12.03 -5.70
N ALA A 196 14.59 -11.54 -4.66
CA ALA A 196 14.61 -10.12 -4.32
C ALA A 196 15.22 -9.27 -5.45
N CYS A 197 16.27 -9.73 -6.11
CA CYS A 197 16.87 -9.06 -7.26
C CYS A 197 15.91 -8.97 -8.44
N ILE A 198 15.21 -10.06 -8.75
CA ILE A 198 14.20 -10.08 -9.81
C ILE A 198 13.07 -9.10 -9.48
N HIS A 199 12.50 -9.19 -8.27
CA HIS A 199 11.42 -8.31 -7.84
C HIS A 199 11.82 -6.84 -7.88
N ALA A 200 12.95 -6.46 -7.28
CA ALA A 200 13.42 -5.08 -7.27
C ALA A 200 13.69 -4.55 -8.68
N GLY A 201 14.28 -5.35 -9.56
CA GLY A 201 14.54 -4.96 -10.96
C GLY A 201 13.25 -4.68 -11.74
N PHE A 202 12.27 -5.58 -11.66
CA PHE A 202 10.98 -5.38 -12.31
C PHE A 202 10.14 -4.29 -11.64
N ALA A 203 10.21 -4.15 -10.31
CA ALA A 203 9.51 -3.10 -9.59
C ALA A 203 9.98 -1.71 -10.01
N MET A 204 11.28 -1.50 -10.26
CA MET A 204 11.79 -0.21 -10.75
C MET A 204 11.16 0.21 -12.07
N LEU A 205 10.91 -0.75 -12.98
CA LEU A 205 10.48 -0.47 -14.34
C LEU A 205 8.94 -0.45 -14.47
N LEU A 206 8.28 -1.47 -13.94
CA LEU A 206 6.86 -1.73 -14.21
C LEU A 206 5.93 -1.18 -13.13
N TRP A 207 6.36 -1.16 -11.86
CA TRP A 207 5.47 -0.82 -10.75
C TRP A 207 4.90 0.61 -10.84
N PRO A 208 5.68 1.67 -11.19
CA PRO A 208 5.14 3.01 -11.32
C PRO A 208 4.05 3.12 -12.39
N LEU A 209 4.20 2.43 -13.53
CA LEU A 209 3.19 2.42 -14.57
C LEU A 209 1.95 1.62 -14.16
N SER A 210 2.14 0.47 -13.51
CA SER A 210 1.06 -0.45 -13.18
C SER A 210 0.23 -0.01 -11.98
N PHE A 211 0.81 0.72 -11.02
CA PHE A 211 0.15 1.06 -9.75
C PHE A 211 0.03 2.56 -9.48
N VAL A 212 0.93 3.40 -9.99
CA VAL A 212 0.86 4.86 -9.79
C VAL A 212 -0.03 5.50 -10.86
N LEU A 213 0.19 5.17 -12.11
CA LEU A 213 -0.55 5.77 -13.23
C LEU A 213 -2.07 5.49 -13.19
N PRO A 214 -2.56 4.28 -12.87
CA PRO A 214 -4.01 4.04 -12.75
C PRO A 214 -4.70 4.93 -11.73
N ASN A 215 -3.99 5.38 -10.69
CA ASN A 215 -4.55 6.30 -9.70
C ASN A 215 -4.81 7.71 -10.26
N ALA A 216 -4.05 8.15 -11.28
CA ALA A 216 -4.37 9.37 -12.01
C ALA A 216 -5.67 9.24 -12.80
N LEU A 217 -5.88 8.10 -13.47
CA LEU A 217 -7.09 7.80 -14.21
C LEU A 217 -8.32 7.68 -13.29
N ARG A 218 -8.15 7.04 -12.14
CA ARG A 218 -9.19 6.98 -11.09
C ARG A 218 -9.55 8.38 -10.57
N ALA A 219 -8.55 9.23 -10.37
CA ALA A 219 -8.76 10.62 -9.95
C ALA A 219 -9.49 11.44 -11.02
N ALA A 220 -9.28 11.12 -12.31
CA ALA A 220 -10.00 11.69 -13.44
C ALA A 220 -11.39 11.07 -13.66
N ASN A 221 -11.85 10.18 -12.77
CA ASN A 221 -13.15 9.48 -12.80
C ASN A 221 -13.27 8.43 -13.93
N ASP A 222 -12.16 8.01 -14.54
CA ASP A 222 -12.11 6.97 -15.56
C ASP A 222 -11.74 5.61 -14.97
N VAL A 223 -12.59 5.12 -14.05
CA VAL A 223 -12.38 3.86 -13.31
C VAL A 223 -12.66 2.65 -14.19
N LYS A 224 -13.58 2.78 -15.17
CA LYS A 224 -13.95 1.67 -16.04
C LYS A 224 -12.82 1.26 -16.97
N PHE A 225 -12.08 2.22 -17.49
CA PHE A 225 -10.94 1.95 -18.36
C PHE A 225 -9.84 1.18 -17.59
N THR A 226 -9.49 1.62 -16.39
CA THR A 226 -8.50 0.92 -15.56
C THR A 226 -8.91 -0.50 -15.22
N MET A 227 -10.19 -0.73 -14.90
CA MET A 227 -10.73 -2.05 -14.63
C MET A 227 -10.66 -2.97 -15.86
N VAL A 228 -11.10 -2.49 -17.03
CA VAL A 228 -11.08 -3.27 -18.26
C VAL A 228 -9.67 -3.67 -18.67
N VAL A 229 -8.72 -2.72 -18.63
CA VAL A 229 -7.32 -2.99 -18.95
C VAL A 229 -6.71 -3.98 -17.98
N SER A 230 -6.98 -3.85 -16.68
CA SER A 230 -6.49 -4.80 -15.66
C SER A 230 -7.05 -6.21 -15.84
N ILE A 231 -8.31 -6.35 -16.26
CA ILE A 231 -8.94 -7.64 -16.54
C ILE A 231 -8.37 -8.25 -17.83
N ALA A 232 -8.24 -7.45 -18.90
CA ALA A 232 -7.73 -7.90 -20.19
C ALA A 232 -6.29 -8.39 -20.08
N SER A 233 -5.40 -7.63 -19.41
CA SER A 233 -4.00 -8.00 -19.26
C SER A 233 -3.80 -9.31 -18.49
N ARG A 234 -4.76 -9.71 -17.66
CA ARG A 234 -4.72 -10.98 -16.89
C ARG A 234 -5.36 -12.16 -17.60
N SER A 235 -6.24 -11.92 -18.56
CA SER A 235 -6.82 -13.01 -19.37
C SER A 235 -5.79 -13.59 -20.35
N GLU A 236 -4.69 -12.89 -20.64
CA GLU A 236 -3.59 -13.36 -21.49
C GLU A 236 -2.55 -14.23 -20.73
N GLU A 237 -2.58 -14.28 -19.40
CA GLU A 237 -1.72 -15.13 -18.58
C GLU A 237 -2.22 -16.58 -18.40
N ARG A 238 -3.15 -17.04 -19.24
CA ARG A 238 -3.65 -18.43 -19.24
C ARG A 238 -2.94 -19.31 -20.26
#